data_5265c5fad6d90422cf4586fe123d2445
#
_entry.id   5265c5fad6d90422cf4586fe123d2445
#
_cell.length_a   1.000
_cell.length_b   1.000
_cell.length_c   1.000
_cell.angle_alpha   90.00
_cell.angle_beta   90.00
_cell.angle_gamma   90.00
#
_symmetry.space_group_name_H-M   'P 1'
#
loop_
_entity.id
_entity.type
_entity.pdbx_description
1 polymer ?
#
loop_
_entity_poly.entity_id
_entity_poly.type
_entity_poly.pdbx_seq_one_letter_code
_entity_poly.pdbx_strand_id
1 'polypeptide(L)'
;MADDGAEIKIRNILKKIKTFQMNSSKYEIIRLSKPTVLGGGGETKTDIYIKVKNKSNNKEEEIKISYKKPSFSFVENKIKSNRAKAIYGNNWSKIIQEQINEIRDNFLVKPLVYFEKSGRIEKGSITLGWRYEMEHSGSRSLGVKIKQDIAAQVWENKGAQAQYKDGIVDGNEIPLSGMPNFCLTIDPEKINTSEDIFGNLVSMKKLILTHGDITAAFLAQNYRSHKQKQEGNRRHLGVWLDWKILDGKLACEYVFDKPLEMESLPRLENLDRCLKQIGIDLKNNFKIDLLKDKIHESVPVYT
;
A
#
# COMPACT_ATOMS: atom_id res chain seq x y z
N MET A 1 3.75 14.23 0.81
CA MET A 1 2.56 13.86 1.60
C MET A 1 2.64 14.62 2.90
N ALA A 2 1.51 15.09 3.44
CA ALA A 2 1.52 15.73 4.75
C ALA A 2 1.89 14.68 5.82
N ASP A 3 2.78 15.08 6.73
CA ASP A 3 3.16 14.31 7.92
C ASP A 3 1.88 13.92 8.69
N ASP A 4 1.70 12.65 9.05
CA ASP A 4 0.53 12.25 9.83
C ASP A 4 0.60 12.95 11.19
N GLY A 5 -0.48 13.57 11.62
CA GLY A 5 -0.55 14.28 12.90
C GLY A 5 -0.04 13.45 14.09
N ALA A 6 -0.15 12.13 14.02
CA ALA A 6 0.40 11.21 15.02
C ALA A 6 1.94 11.18 15.04
N GLU A 7 2.59 11.17 13.88
CA GLU A 7 4.06 11.20 13.80
C GLU A 7 4.60 12.53 14.34
N ILE A 8 3.93 13.64 14.03
CA ILE A 8 4.26 14.96 14.57
C ILE A 8 4.09 14.96 16.10
N LYS A 9 2.99 14.42 16.60
CA LYS A 9 2.70 14.32 18.05
C LYS A 9 3.81 13.54 18.77
N ILE A 10 4.20 12.38 18.25
CA ILE A 10 5.27 11.55 18.82
C ILE A 10 6.59 12.34 18.87
N ARG A 11 7.01 12.95 17.76
CA ARG A 11 8.24 13.76 17.74
C ARG A 11 8.18 14.94 18.68
N ASN A 12 7.05 15.59 18.84
CA ASN A 12 6.88 16.71 19.78
C ASN A 12 6.99 16.27 21.24
N ILE A 13 6.50 15.09 21.59
CA ILE A 13 6.68 14.50 22.93
C ILE A 13 8.17 14.21 23.17
N LEU A 14 8.82 13.55 22.21
CA LEU A 14 10.25 13.16 22.33
C LEU A 14 11.18 14.37 22.35
N LYS A 15 10.85 15.48 21.70
CA LYS A 15 11.63 16.73 21.74
C LYS A 15 11.66 17.37 23.12
N LYS A 16 10.68 17.09 23.99
CA LYS A 16 10.57 17.69 25.33
C LYS A 16 11.40 16.95 26.38
N ILE A 17 11.93 15.76 26.04
CA ILE A 17 12.72 14.95 26.97
C ILE A 17 14.16 14.84 26.51
N LYS A 18 15.10 14.75 27.46
CA LYS A 18 16.52 14.48 27.18
C LYS A 18 16.86 13.00 27.38
N THR A 19 16.17 12.36 28.31
CA THR A 19 16.44 10.95 28.67
C THR A 19 15.15 10.18 28.83
N PHE A 20 15.21 8.86 28.60
CA PHE A 20 14.11 7.93 28.83
C PHE A 20 14.64 6.56 29.27
N GLN A 21 13.72 5.69 29.69
CA GLN A 21 14.03 4.29 30.02
C GLN A 21 13.43 3.34 28.99
N MET A 22 14.18 2.35 28.56
CA MET A 22 13.73 1.26 27.71
C MET A 22 14.50 -0.02 28.05
N ASN A 23 13.80 -1.14 28.23
CA ASN A 23 14.39 -2.44 28.59
C ASN A 23 15.38 -2.36 29.76
N SER A 24 14.97 -1.71 30.85
CA SER A 24 15.79 -1.47 32.06
C SER A 24 17.08 -0.65 31.89
N SER A 25 17.29 -0.07 30.72
CA SER A 25 18.41 0.82 30.43
C SER A 25 17.97 2.26 30.30
N LYS A 26 18.81 3.20 30.76
CA LYS A 26 18.59 4.64 30.59
C LYS A 26 19.34 5.15 29.37
N TYR A 27 18.62 5.83 28.50
CA TYR A 27 19.13 6.41 27.25
C TYR A 27 19.04 7.93 27.25
N GLU A 28 19.98 8.56 26.59
CA GLU A 28 19.96 10.00 26.27
C GLU A 28 19.72 10.18 24.78
N ILE A 29 18.80 11.06 24.39
CA ILE A 29 18.51 11.39 23.01
C ILE A 29 19.59 12.33 22.51
N ILE A 30 20.35 11.89 21.48
CA ILE A 30 21.37 12.69 20.80
C ILE A 30 20.76 13.41 19.59
N ARG A 31 19.89 12.71 18.85
CA ARG A 31 19.25 13.22 17.63
C ARG A 31 17.85 12.65 17.49
N LEU A 32 16.94 13.47 16.99
CA LEU A 32 15.56 13.08 16.68
C LEU A 32 15.13 13.75 15.38
N SER A 33 14.75 12.96 14.37
CA SER A 33 14.37 13.46 13.05
C SER A 33 13.36 12.52 12.35
N LYS A 34 12.84 12.96 11.20
CA LYS A 34 12.18 12.09 10.21
C LYS A 34 13.13 11.91 9.03
N PRO A 35 13.54 10.69 8.68
CA PRO A 35 14.35 10.47 7.48
C PRO A 35 13.58 10.85 6.22
N THR A 36 14.26 11.47 5.26
CA THR A 36 13.74 11.75 3.93
C THR A 36 14.47 10.92 2.88
N VAL A 37 13.85 10.68 1.74
CA VAL A 37 14.42 9.88 0.65
C VAL A 37 15.47 10.68 -0.09
N LEU A 38 16.59 10.05 -0.44
CA LEU A 38 17.62 10.61 -1.32
C LEU A 38 17.04 10.91 -2.69
N GLY A 39 17.22 12.15 -3.18
CA GLY A 39 16.77 12.55 -4.51
C GLY A 39 15.26 12.82 -4.68
N GLY A 40 14.49 12.77 -3.62
CA GLY A 40 13.04 13.05 -3.63
C GLY A 40 12.19 11.90 -4.17
N GLY A 41 10.86 12.01 -4.01
CA GLY A 41 9.89 11.06 -4.57
C GLY A 41 9.66 9.80 -3.75
N GLY A 42 8.83 9.90 -2.74
CA GLY A 42 8.43 8.79 -1.86
C GLY A 42 8.77 9.03 -0.40
N GLU A 43 8.63 8.00 0.41
CA GLU A 43 8.92 8.03 1.84
C GLU A 43 9.74 6.80 2.23
N THR A 44 10.60 6.97 3.24
CA THR A 44 11.25 5.85 3.93
C THR A 44 10.21 5.09 4.78
N LYS A 45 10.49 3.85 5.15
CA LYS A 45 9.63 3.12 6.12
C LYS A 45 9.85 3.54 7.57
N THR A 46 10.94 4.24 7.85
CA THR A 46 11.18 4.85 9.15
C THR A 46 10.46 6.18 9.22
N ASP A 47 9.48 6.27 10.09
CA ASP A 47 8.70 7.48 10.32
C ASP A 47 9.37 8.38 11.37
N ILE A 48 10.11 7.77 12.31
CA ILE A 48 10.83 8.47 13.39
C ILE A 48 12.20 7.83 13.57
N TYR A 49 13.24 8.65 13.45
CA TYR A 49 14.64 8.27 13.70
C TYR A 49 15.14 8.92 14.98
N ILE A 50 15.70 8.12 15.87
CA ILE A 50 16.26 8.58 17.13
C ILE A 50 17.67 8.00 17.27
N LYS A 51 18.69 8.85 17.36
CA LYS A 51 20.03 8.44 17.79
C LYS A 51 20.13 8.64 19.29
N VAL A 52 20.52 7.60 20.01
CA VAL A 52 20.56 7.57 21.46
C VAL A 52 21.92 7.15 21.96
N LYS A 53 22.25 7.56 23.21
CA LYS A 53 23.41 7.10 23.95
C LYS A 53 22.95 6.35 25.19
N ASN A 54 23.35 5.09 25.30
CA ASN A 54 23.08 4.29 26.50
C ASN A 54 23.96 4.79 27.64
N LYS A 55 23.34 5.21 28.75
CA LYS A 55 24.05 5.81 29.90
C LYS A 55 24.87 4.80 30.70
N SER A 56 24.58 3.49 30.59
CA SER A 56 25.28 2.47 31.34
C SER A 56 26.61 2.07 30.71
N ASN A 57 26.72 2.13 29.37
CA ASN A 57 27.91 1.66 28.66
C ASN A 57 28.49 2.68 27.66
N ASN A 58 27.89 3.87 27.58
CA ASN A 58 28.23 4.96 26.66
C ASN A 58 28.13 4.62 25.15
N LYS A 59 27.53 3.50 24.78
CA LYS A 59 27.34 3.13 23.36
C LYS A 59 26.24 3.96 22.71
N GLU A 60 26.46 4.34 21.46
CA GLU A 60 25.45 4.97 20.62
C GLU A 60 24.68 3.90 19.86
N GLU A 61 23.38 4.07 19.80
CA GLU A 61 22.45 3.16 19.16
C GLU A 61 21.41 3.96 18.35
N GLU A 62 20.75 3.30 17.41
CA GLU A 62 19.68 3.89 16.61
C GLU A 62 18.34 3.19 16.90
N ILE A 63 17.33 3.98 17.23
CA ILE A 63 15.95 3.55 17.33
C ILE A 63 15.21 4.13 16.12
N LYS A 64 14.80 3.24 15.22
CA LYS A 64 14.13 3.58 13.94
C LYS A 64 12.73 3.00 13.98
N ILE A 65 11.73 3.87 14.09
CA ILE A 65 10.36 3.48 14.35
C ILE A 65 9.53 3.61 13.07
N SER A 66 8.85 2.53 12.69
CA SER A 66 7.69 2.60 11.79
C SER A 66 6.43 2.72 12.64
N TYR A 67 5.69 3.81 12.48
CA TYR A 67 4.43 4.02 13.17
C TYR A 67 3.27 3.43 12.35
N LYS A 68 2.37 2.74 13.01
CA LYS A 68 1.15 2.18 12.44
C LYS A 68 -0.05 2.46 13.34
N LYS A 69 -1.15 2.93 12.76
CA LYS A 69 -2.43 2.99 13.50
C LYS A 69 -2.91 1.57 13.79
N PRO A 70 -3.59 1.29 14.90
CA PRO A 70 -4.10 -0.06 15.19
C PRO A 70 -4.99 -0.66 14.09
N SER A 71 -5.66 0.20 13.33
CA SER A 71 -6.52 -0.20 12.20
C SER A 71 -5.80 -0.31 10.87
N PHE A 72 -4.46 -0.27 10.85
CA PHE A 72 -3.73 -0.41 9.58
C PHE A 72 -3.98 -1.78 8.95
N SER A 73 -4.08 -1.80 7.63
CA SER A 73 -4.20 -3.05 6.88
C SER A 73 -3.06 -3.26 5.90
N PHE A 74 -2.52 -2.18 5.32
CA PHE A 74 -1.47 -2.30 4.32
C PHE A 74 -0.07 -2.28 4.94
N VAL A 75 0.73 -3.28 4.60
CA VAL A 75 2.17 -3.33 4.90
C VAL A 75 2.96 -2.71 3.75
N GLU A 76 2.52 -2.99 2.52
CA GLU A 76 3.09 -2.39 1.31
C GLU A 76 1.96 -2.05 0.35
N ASN A 77 1.94 -0.82 -0.15
CA ASN A 77 0.95 -0.38 -1.12
C ASN A 77 1.63 0.22 -2.37
N LYS A 78 0.86 0.41 -3.45
CA LYS A 78 1.36 0.99 -4.71
C LYS A 78 2.53 0.20 -5.30
N ILE A 79 2.50 -1.12 -5.19
CA ILE A 79 3.56 -1.98 -5.70
C ILE A 79 3.63 -1.86 -7.22
N LYS A 80 4.84 -1.61 -7.72
CA LYS A 80 5.21 -1.59 -9.14
C LYS A 80 6.16 -2.76 -9.43
N SER A 81 6.43 -3.02 -10.71
CA SER A 81 7.31 -4.09 -11.15
C SER A 81 8.71 -4.05 -10.50
N ASN A 82 9.32 -2.86 -10.38
CA ASN A 82 10.62 -2.70 -9.74
C ASN A 82 10.56 -3.06 -8.23
N ARG A 83 9.48 -2.72 -7.54
CA ARG A 83 9.29 -3.09 -6.14
C ARG A 83 9.00 -4.58 -5.98
N ALA A 84 8.18 -5.16 -6.85
CA ALA A 84 7.94 -6.59 -6.89
C ALA A 84 9.24 -7.36 -7.12
N LYS A 85 10.08 -6.91 -8.06
CA LYS A 85 11.41 -7.47 -8.29
C LYS A 85 12.32 -7.37 -7.05
N ALA A 86 12.27 -6.27 -6.33
CA ALA A 86 13.03 -6.09 -5.09
C ALA A 86 12.59 -7.06 -3.97
N ILE A 87 11.30 -7.42 -3.93
CA ILE A 87 10.74 -8.34 -2.94
C ILE A 87 10.97 -9.82 -3.34
N TYR A 88 10.69 -10.16 -4.59
CA TYR A 88 10.64 -11.56 -5.07
C TYR A 88 11.86 -11.98 -5.91
N GLY A 89 12.76 -11.03 -6.21
CA GLY A 89 13.90 -11.29 -7.12
C GLY A 89 13.48 -11.34 -8.59
N ASN A 90 14.31 -11.94 -9.43
CA ASN A 90 14.09 -11.96 -10.89
C ASN A 90 12.83 -12.71 -11.32
N ASN A 91 12.33 -13.64 -10.50
CA ASN A 91 11.12 -14.44 -10.78
C ASN A 91 9.81 -13.77 -10.33
N TRP A 92 9.84 -12.50 -9.97
CA TRP A 92 8.71 -11.76 -9.41
C TRP A 92 7.41 -11.87 -10.25
N SER A 93 7.52 -11.77 -11.58
CA SER A 93 6.36 -11.84 -12.46
C SER A 93 5.70 -13.22 -12.42
N LYS A 94 6.53 -14.29 -12.49
CA LYS A 94 6.05 -15.66 -12.38
C LYS A 94 5.40 -15.93 -11.02
N ILE A 95 5.98 -15.44 -9.92
CA ILE A 95 5.43 -15.62 -8.58
C ILE A 95 4.06 -14.94 -8.46
N ILE A 96 3.92 -13.69 -8.95
CA ILE A 96 2.63 -13.00 -8.92
C ILE A 96 1.62 -13.71 -9.83
N GLN A 97 2.04 -14.21 -10.97
CA GLN A 97 1.17 -14.97 -11.87
C GLN A 97 0.69 -16.29 -11.25
N GLU A 98 1.53 -16.99 -10.52
CA GLU A 98 1.14 -18.18 -9.75
C GLU A 98 0.07 -17.83 -8.69
N GLN A 99 0.25 -16.72 -7.98
CA GLN A 99 -0.74 -16.21 -7.02
C GLN A 99 -2.06 -15.83 -7.70
N ILE A 100 -2.01 -15.21 -8.89
CA ILE A 100 -3.22 -14.90 -9.67
C ILE A 100 -3.94 -16.18 -10.06
N ASN A 101 -3.21 -17.20 -10.53
CA ASN A 101 -3.79 -18.46 -10.95
C ASN A 101 -4.46 -19.21 -9.81
N GLU A 102 -3.92 -19.13 -8.57
CA GLU A 102 -4.50 -19.75 -7.38
C GLU A 102 -5.93 -19.21 -7.08
N ILE A 103 -6.18 -17.95 -7.41
CA ILE A 103 -7.47 -17.29 -7.13
C ILE A 103 -8.20 -16.82 -8.39
N ARG A 104 -7.85 -17.38 -9.55
CA ARG A 104 -8.35 -16.93 -10.85
C ARG A 104 -9.88 -16.91 -10.92
N ASP A 105 -10.53 -17.95 -10.47
CA ASP A 105 -11.98 -18.08 -10.50
C ASP A 105 -12.67 -17.01 -9.64
N ASN A 106 -12.01 -16.57 -8.59
CA ASN A 106 -12.53 -15.51 -7.74
C ASN A 106 -12.60 -14.15 -8.47
N PHE A 107 -11.74 -13.88 -9.46
CA PHE A 107 -11.85 -12.67 -10.28
C PHE A 107 -13.05 -12.75 -11.22
N LEU A 108 -13.32 -13.93 -11.80
CA LEU A 108 -14.36 -14.12 -12.81
C LEU A 108 -15.77 -13.92 -12.25
N VAL A 109 -15.99 -14.19 -10.97
CA VAL A 109 -17.29 -14.03 -10.30
C VAL A 109 -17.50 -12.63 -9.70
N LYS A 110 -16.48 -11.76 -9.71
CA LYS A 110 -16.63 -10.40 -9.17
C LYS A 110 -17.38 -9.50 -10.14
N PRO A 111 -18.37 -8.74 -9.66
CA PRO A 111 -19.02 -7.73 -10.48
C PRO A 111 -18.02 -6.71 -11.00
N LEU A 112 -18.15 -6.34 -12.27
CA LEU A 112 -17.31 -5.36 -12.95
C LEU A 112 -18.02 -4.02 -13.12
N VAL A 113 -19.35 -4.01 -13.18
CA VAL A 113 -20.19 -2.82 -13.32
C VAL A 113 -21.19 -2.80 -12.17
N TYR A 114 -21.28 -1.67 -11.48
CA TYR A 114 -22.12 -1.54 -10.28
C TYR A 114 -23.28 -0.57 -10.54
N PHE A 115 -24.48 -1.11 -10.76
CA PHE A 115 -25.71 -0.35 -10.89
C PHE A 115 -26.23 0.14 -9.54
N GLU A 116 -25.88 -0.55 -8.46
CA GLU A 116 -26.18 -0.16 -7.09
C GLU A 116 -24.89 -0.13 -6.23
N LYS A 117 -25.02 0.44 -5.03
CA LYS A 117 -23.91 0.49 -4.06
C LYS A 117 -23.71 -0.89 -3.43
N SER A 118 -22.46 -1.38 -3.39
CA SER A 118 -22.06 -2.63 -2.75
C SER A 118 -20.96 -2.39 -1.72
N GLY A 119 -21.31 -2.39 -0.45
CA GLY A 119 -20.38 -2.12 0.63
C GLY A 119 -19.68 -0.75 0.46
N ARG A 120 -18.36 -0.76 0.18
CA ARG A 120 -17.56 0.45 -0.08
C ARG A 120 -17.51 0.85 -1.56
N ILE A 121 -18.05 0.03 -2.44
CA ILE A 121 -18.08 0.30 -3.88
C ILE A 121 -19.35 1.08 -4.17
N GLU A 122 -19.19 2.23 -4.79
CA GLU A 122 -20.28 3.15 -5.03
C GLU A 122 -21.01 2.81 -6.33
N LYS A 123 -22.31 3.15 -6.39
CA LYS A 123 -23.10 3.12 -7.62
C LYS A 123 -22.38 3.87 -8.73
N GLY A 124 -22.39 3.35 -9.94
CA GLY A 124 -21.71 3.92 -11.11
C GLY A 124 -20.22 3.55 -11.21
N SER A 125 -19.73 2.67 -10.35
CA SER A 125 -18.35 2.17 -10.47
C SER A 125 -18.23 1.16 -11.61
N ILE A 126 -17.11 1.26 -12.36
CA ILE A 126 -16.73 0.28 -13.40
C ILE A 126 -15.30 -0.16 -13.10
N THR A 127 -15.07 -1.45 -13.04
CA THR A 127 -13.75 -2.01 -12.69
C THR A 127 -12.78 -1.89 -13.88
N LEU A 128 -11.58 -1.38 -13.63
CA LEU A 128 -10.49 -1.29 -14.60
C LEU A 128 -9.49 -2.46 -14.45
N GLY A 129 -9.50 -3.09 -13.29
CA GLY A 129 -8.62 -4.17 -12.91
C GLY A 129 -8.39 -4.20 -11.41
N TRP A 130 -7.40 -4.94 -10.98
CA TRP A 130 -7.04 -5.10 -9.57
C TRP A 130 -5.58 -4.74 -9.34
N ARG A 131 -5.35 -3.85 -8.36
CA ARG A 131 -4.00 -3.49 -7.89
C ARG A 131 -3.44 -4.64 -7.07
N TYR A 132 -2.13 -4.81 -7.15
CA TYR A 132 -1.40 -5.73 -6.29
C TYR A 132 -0.82 -4.97 -5.09
N GLU A 133 -1.15 -5.38 -3.90
CA GLU A 133 -0.72 -4.76 -2.64
C GLU A 133 -0.45 -5.86 -1.61
N MET A 134 0.16 -5.53 -0.47
CA MET A 134 0.39 -6.48 0.62
C MET A 134 -0.31 -6.04 1.87
N GLU A 135 -1.18 -6.88 2.39
CA GLU A 135 -2.01 -6.62 3.58
C GLU A 135 -1.64 -7.54 4.74
N HIS A 136 -1.68 -6.98 5.93
CA HIS A 136 -1.54 -7.73 7.17
C HIS A 136 -2.82 -8.55 7.50
N SER A 137 -3.99 -8.00 7.26
CA SER A 137 -5.26 -8.59 7.68
C SER A 137 -5.93 -9.52 6.67
N GLY A 138 -5.62 -9.37 5.39
CA GLY A 138 -6.24 -10.15 4.29
C GLY A 138 -7.76 -10.04 4.15
N SER A 139 -8.39 -9.05 4.82
CA SER A 139 -9.86 -9.00 5.00
C SER A 139 -10.62 -8.26 3.91
N ARG A 140 -9.94 -7.60 2.98
CA ARG A 140 -10.59 -6.61 2.09
C ARG A 140 -10.71 -7.03 0.64
N SER A 141 -10.14 -8.15 0.22
CA SER A 141 -9.92 -8.42 -1.19
C SER A 141 -9.68 -9.89 -1.48
N LEU A 142 -9.52 -10.18 -2.73
CA LEU A 142 -8.93 -11.43 -3.18
C LEU A 142 -7.49 -11.47 -2.69
N GLY A 143 -7.07 -12.55 -2.05
CA GLY A 143 -5.74 -12.60 -1.49
C GLY A 143 -5.17 -14.00 -1.38
N VAL A 144 -3.84 -14.07 -1.48
CA VAL A 144 -3.03 -15.28 -1.34
C VAL A 144 -2.02 -15.08 -0.23
N LYS A 145 -1.87 -16.05 0.67
CA LYS A 145 -0.86 -15.96 1.73
C LYS A 145 0.56 -15.95 1.16
N ILE A 146 1.37 -15.05 1.66
CA ILE A 146 2.79 -14.93 1.28
C ILE A 146 3.62 -15.80 2.24
N LYS A 147 4.69 -16.41 1.72
CA LYS A 147 5.66 -17.15 2.52
C LYS A 147 6.30 -16.25 3.57
N GLN A 148 6.56 -16.80 4.76
CA GLN A 148 7.01 -16.03 5.91
C GLN A 148 8.36 -15.33 5.71
N ASP A 149 9.28 -15.92 4.95
CA ASP A 149 10.57 -15.32 4.60
C ASP A 149 10.43 -14.08 3.72
N ILE A 150 9.48 -14.10 2.79
CA ILE A 150 9.13 -12.95 1.96
C ILE A 150 8.42 -11.87 2.80
N ALA A 151 7.48 -12.28 3.66
CA ALA A 151 6.79 -11.37 4.57
C ALA A 151 7.79 -10.61 5.47
N ALA A 152 8.79 -11.31 6.01
CA ALA A 152 9.87 -10.70 6.80
C ALA A 152 10.62 -9.61 6.02
N GLN A 153 10.98 -9.89 4.75
CA GLN A 153 11.65 -8.91 3.89
C GLN A 153 10.80 -7.66 3.65
N VAL A 154 9.48 -7.82 3.52
CA VAL A 154 8.55 -6.70 3.35
C VAL A 154 8.49 -5.84 4.62
N TRP A 155 8.37 -6.46 5.80
CA TRP A 155 8.35 -5.75 7.07
C TRP A 155 9.63 -4.94 7.31
N GLU A 156 10.78 -5.55 7.08
CA GLU A 156 12.10 -4.95 7.29
C GLU A 156 12.55 -4.00 6.16
N ASN A 157 11.76 -3.88 5.09
CA ASN A 157 12.15 -3.13 3.88
C ASN A 157 13.42 -3.66 3.19
N LYS A 158 13.76 -4.94 3.39
CA LYS A 158 14.84 -5.58 2.65
C LYS A 158 14.54 -5.55 1.14
N GLY A 159 15.57 -5.48 0.31
CA GLY A 159 15.41 -5.36 -1.14
C GLY A 159 14.94 -3.97 -1.64
N ALA A 160 14.66 -3.01 -0.76
CA ALA A 160 14.42 -1.64 -1.21
C ALA A 160 15.65 -1.03 -1.89
N GLN A 161 15.43 -0.10 -2.81
CA GLN A 161 16.52 0.66 -3.43
C GLN A 161 17.27 1.48 -2.36
N ALA A 162 18.56 1.75 -2.60
CA ALA A 162 19.42 2.48 -1.65
C ALA A 162 18.77 3.78 -1.15
N GLN A 163 18.18 4.56 -2.04
CA GLN A 163 17.49 5.81 -1.70
C GLN A 163 16.37 5.70 -0.66
N TYR A 164 15.79 4.51 -0.47
CA TYR A 164 14.76 4.24 0.54
C TYR A 164 15.32 3.59 1.81
N LYS A 165 16.53 3.04 1.73
CA LYS A 165 17.24 2.47 2.88
C LYS A 165 18.07 3.52 3.59
N ASP A 166 18.83 4.29 2.81
CA ASP A 166 19.80 5.27 3.27
C ASP A 166 19.11 6.64 3.16
N GLY A 167 18.52 7.09 4.26
CA GLY A 167 17.77 8.35 4.28
C GLY A 167 18.64 9.53 4.68
N ILE A 168 18.16 10.73 4.36
CA ILE A 168 18.74 11.99 4.86
C ILE A 168 18.10 12.31 6.22
N VAL A 169 18.94 12.45 7.22
CA VAL A 169 18.59 12.85 8.59
C VAL A 169 19.31 14.15 8.92
N ASP A 170 18.55 15.24 9.08
CA ASP A 170 19.09 16.58 9.33
C ASP A 170 20.21 16.99 8.35
N GLY A 171 19.98 16.76 7.05
CA GLY A 171 20.90 17.12 5.97
C GLY A 171 22.06 16.14 5.72
N ASN A 172 22.21 15.09 6.54
CA ASN A 172 23.24 14.08 6.38
C ASN A 172 22.64 12.75 5.90
N GLU A 173 23.29 12.11 4.96
CA GLU A 173 22.96 10.73 4.58
C GLU A 173 23.38 9.78 5.70
N ILE A 174 22.42 9.01 6.22
CA ILE A 174 22.66 8.03 7.28
C ILE A 174 22.32 6.64 6.72
N PRO A 175 23.30 5.74 6.59
CA PRO A 175 23.07 4.39 6.12
C PRO A 175 21.99 3.67 6.92
N LEU A 176 21.07 2.99 6.23
CA LEU A 176 19.99 2.22 6.81
C LEU A 176 19.01 3.01 7.71
N SER A 177 19.06 4.34 7.69
CA SER A 177 18.13 5.16 8.50
C SER A 177 16.67 5.01 8.07
N GLY A 178 16.43 4.67 6.80
CA GLY A 178 15.11 4.40 6.25
C GLY A 178 14.55 3.00 6.56
N MET A 179 15.34 2.12 7.20
CA MET A 179 14.94 0.77 7.59
C MET A 179 14.58 0.72 9.08
N PRO A 180 13.31 0.54 9.44
CA PRO A 180 12.90 0.52 10.83
C PRO A 180 13.41 -0.74 11.54
N ASN A 181 13.80 -0.61 12.81
CA ASN A 181 14.12 -1.72 13.70
C ASN A 181 13.05 -1.93 14.78
N PHE A 182 12.10 -0.99 14.90
CA PHE A 182 10.92 -1.08 15.75
C PHE A 182 9.65 -0.69 15.01
N CYS A 183 8.53 -1.27 15.44
CA CYS A 183 7.18 -0.85 15.08
C CYS A 183 6.49 -0.30 16.32
N LEU A 184 5.78 0.81 16.17
CA LEU A 184 4.88 1.37 17.17
C LEU A 184 3.45 1.27 16.65
N THR A 185 2.65 0.42 17.27
CA THR A 185 1.22 0.29 16.92
C THR A 185 0.38 0.74 18.10
N ILE A 186 -0.06 1.98 18.08
CA ILE A 186 -0.84 2.60 19.16
C ILE A 186 -1.80 3.64 18.57
N ASP A 187 -2.97 3.79 19.20
CA ASP A 187 -3.91 4.86 18.87
C ASP A 187 -3.27 6.24 19.14
N PRO A 188 -3.32 7.19 18.19
CA PRO A 188 -2.79 8.55 18.39
C PRO A 188 -3.30 9.24 19.64
N GLU A 189 -4.56 8.98 20.03
CA GLU A 189 -5.17 9.58 21.22
C GLU A 189 -4.56 9.07 22.52
N LYS A 190 -4.01 7.86 22.53
CA LYS A 190 -3.36 7.22 23.69
C LYS A 190 -1.88 7.57 23.83
N ILE A 191 -1.30 8.35 22.94
CA ILE A 191 0.11 8.78 22.98
C ILE A 191 0.18 10.13 23.71
N ASN A 192 0.55 10.13 24.98
CA ASN A 192 0.64 11.34 25.79
C ASN A 192 2.02 11.55 26.42
N THR A 193 2.77 10.47 26.62
CA THR A 193 4.05 10.48 27.30
C THR A 193 5.12 9.71 26.51
N SER A 194 6.37 9.82 26.90
CA SER A 194 7.47 9.00 26.34
C SER A 194 7.31 7.53 26.69
N GLU A 195 6.75 7.23 27.86
CA GLU A 195 6.47 5.88 28.32
C GLU A 195 5.44 5.18 27.43
N ASP A 196 4.41 5.92 26.95
CA ASP A 196 3.44 5.39 25.99
C ASP A 196 4.12 5.01 24.67
N ILE A 197 5.16 5.73 24.29
CA ILE A 197 5.93 5.45 23.06
C ILE A 197 6.86 4.26 23.29
N PHE A 198 7.79 4.35 24.24
CA PHE A 198 8.83 3.34 24.42
C PHE A 198 8.31 2.03 25.00
N GLY A 199 7.28 2.08 25.85
CA GLY A 199 6.62 0.89 26.41
C GLY A 199 5.83 0.06 25.40
N ASN A 200 5.41 0.67 24.28
CA ASN A 200 4.68 0.01 23.21
C ASN A 200 5.53 -0.30 21.96
N LEU A 201 6.85 -0.06 22.01
CA LEU A 201 7.73 -0.45 20.92
C LEU A 201 7.88 -1.97 20.84
N VAL A 202 7.62 -2.50 19.66
CA VAL A 202 7.86 -3.91 19.35
C VAL A 202 9.02 -3.97 18.35
N SER A 203 10.07 -4.74 18.63
CA SER A 203 11.15 -4.93 17.65
C SER A 203 10.60 -5.59 16.39
N MET A 204 11.12 -5.19 15.20
CA MET A 204 10.70 -5.80 13.92
C MET A 204 10.84 -7.31 13.94
N LYS A 205 11.91 -7.85 14.56
CA LYS A 205 12.09 -9.29 14.72
C LYS A 205 10.94 -9.94 15.49
N LYS A 206 10.50 -9.35 16.60
CA LYS A 206 9.36 -9.87 17.38
C LYS A 206 8.06 -9.73 16.61
N LEU A 207 7.83 -8.59 15.95
CA LEU A 207 6.63 -8.35 15.13
C LEU A 207 6.47 -9.40 14.04
N ILE A 208 7.56 -9.71 13.31
CA ILE A 208 7.56 -10.72 12.24
C ILE A 208 7.22 -12.11 12.79
N LEU A 209 7.72 -12.47 13.98
CA LEU A 209 7.44 -13.76 14.59
C LEU A 209 5.98 -13.89 15.07
N THR A 210 5.38 -12.79 15.55
CA THR A 210 4.05 -12.82 16.18
C THR A 210 2.91 -12.41 15.25
N HIS A 211 3.19 -11.55 14.26
CA HIS A 211 2.18 -10.94 13.37
C HIS A 211 2.68 -10.88 11.94
N GLY A 212 3.65 -11.73 11.56
CA GLY A 212 4.36 -11.65 10.30
C GLY A 212 3.57 -12.09 9.08
N ASP A 213 2.38 -12.67 9.24
CA ASP A 213 1.56 -13.11 8.12
C ASP A 213 1.15 -11.92 7.26
N ILE A 214 1.48 -12.02 5.99
CA ILE A 214 1.10 -11.05 4.96
C ILE A 214 0.32 -11.79 3.87
N THR A 215 -0.70 -11.12 3.35
CA THR A 215 -1.47 -11.56 2.20
C THR A 215 -1.15 -10.68 1.00
N ALA A 216 -0.80 -11.29 -0.12
CA ALA A 216 -0.81 -10.64 -1.42
C ALA A 216 -2.26 -10.35 -1.79
N ALA A 217 -2.62 -9.08 -1.85
CA ALA A 217 -3.99 -8.64 -1.99
C ALA A 217 -4.23 -8.01 -3.37
N PHE A 218 -5.33 -8.40 -4.01
CA PHE A 218 -5.76 -7.84 -5.29
C PHE A 218 -7.00 -6.97 -5.07
N LEU A 219 -6.79 -5.66 -5.02
CA LEU A 219 -7.85 -4.68 -4.74
C LEU A 219 -8.40 -4.04 -6.01
N ALA A 220 -9.72 -4.07 -6.15
CA ALA A 220 -10.37 -3.47 -7.31
C ALA A 220 -9.98 -1.98 -7.48
N GLN A 221 -9.58 -1.65 -8.68
CA GLN A 221 -9.34 -0.29 -9.17
C GLN A 221 -10.48 0.10 -10.09
N ASN A 222 -11.33 0.99 -9.62
CA ASN A 222 -12.57 1.34 -10.29
C ASN A 222 -12.52 2.76 -10.86
N TYR A 223 -13.11 2.97 -12.03
CA TYR A 223 -13.67 4.26 -12.41
C TYR A 223 -14.83 4.60 -11.47
N ARG A 224 -14.98 5.88 -11.10
CA ARG A 224 -16.04 6.39 -10.22
C ARG A 224 -16.60 7.67 -10.79
N SER A 225 -17.87 7.65 -11.18
CA SER A 225 -18.53 8.75 -11.91
C SER A 225 -18.58 10.10 -11.15
N HIS A 226 -18.55 10.10 -9.82
CA HIS A 226 -18.68 11.31 -8.99
C HIS A 226 -17.33 11.89 -8.53
N LYS A 227 -16.19 11.24 -8.82
CA LYS A 227 -14.85 11.75 -8.49
C LYS A 227 -14.17 12.35 -9.71
N GLN A 228 -14.33 13.67 -9.88
CA GLN A 228 -13.73 14.42 -10.98
C GLN A 228 -12.19 14.40 -11.03
N LYS A 229 -11.51 14.05 -9.93
CA LYS A 229 -10.04 13.98 -9.88
C LYS A 229 -9.57 12.53 -9.90
N GLN A 230 -9.46 11.96 -11.08
CA GLN A 230 -8.76 10.68 -11.28
C GLN A 230 -7.26 10.85 -11.58
N GLU A 231 -6.78 12.08 -11.66
CA GLU A 231 -5.41 12.42 -12.04
C GLU A 231 -4.30 11.83 -11.15
N GLY A 232 -4.62 11.33 -9.96
CA GLY A 232 -3.64 10.69 -9.07
C GLY A 232 -3.61 9.16 -9.13
N ASN A 233 -4.43 8.52 -9.95
CA ASN A 233 -4.62 7.06 -9.90
C ASN A 233 -3.84 6.27 -10.97
N ARG A 234 -2.60 6.65 -11.24
CA ARG A 234 -1.66 5.80 -12.00
C ARG A 234 -1.22 4.64 -11.11
N ARG A 235 -2.06 3.60 -11.02
CA ARG A 235 -1.78 2.40 -10.23
C ARG A 235 -1.44 1.26 -11.17
N HIS A 236 -0.33 0.58 -10.91
CA HIS A 236 -0.03 -0.66 -11.60
C HIS A 236 -1.02 -1.74 -11.18
N LEU A 237 -1.49 -2.51 -12.15
CA LEU A 237 -2.49 -3.55 -11.99
C LEU A 237 -1.84 -4.92 -12.03
N GLY A 238 -2.18 -5.77 -11.05
CA GLY A 238 -1.80 -7.18 -11.07
C GLY A 238 -2.61 -7.95 -12.09
N VAL A 239 -3.90 -7.64 -12.17
CA VAL A 239 -4.84 -8.13 -13.19
C VAL A 239 -5.56 -6.92 -13.77
N TRP A 240 -5.76 -6.86 -15.08
CA TRP A 240 -6.55 -5.78 -15.67
C TRP A 240 -7.59 -6.29 -16.65
N LEU A 241 -8.51 -5.40 -16.99
CA LEU A 241 -9.57 -5.63 -17.96
C LEU A 241 -9.27 -4.86 -19.25
N ASP A 242 -9.36 -5.57 -20.36
CA ASP A 242 -9.35 -4.98 -21.69
C ASP A 242 -10.79 -4.87 -22.17
N TRP A 243 -11.36 -3.66 -22.02
CA TRP A 243 -12.73 -3.38 -22.42
C TRP A 243 -12.81 -3.31 -23.95
N LYS A 244 -13.86 -3.91 -24.50
CA LYS A 244 -14.12 -3.99 -25.95
C LYS A 244 -15.61 -3.91 -26.24
N ILE A 245 -15.97 -3.69 -27.51
CA ILE A 245 -17.33 -3.79 -27.99
C ILE A 245 -17.51 -5.15 -28.67
N LEU A 246 -18.50 -5.90 -28.25
CA LEU A 246 -18.91 -7.17 -28.82
C LEU A 246 -20.42 -7.10 -29.05
N ASP A 247 -20.87 -7.36 -30.29
CA ASP A 247 -22.29 -7.30 -30.71
C ASP A 247 -22.98 -5.98 -30.34
N GLY A 248 -22.25 -4.86 -30.47
CA GLY A 248 -22.73 -3.52 -30.11
C GLY A 248 -22.87 -3.25 -28.61
N LYS A 249 -22.37 -4.14 -27.75
CA LYS A 249 -22.42 -4.03 -26.30
C LYS A 249 -21.04 -4.00 -25.68
N LEU A 250 -20.93 -3.39 -24.50
CA LEU A 250 -19.71 -3.34 -23.71
C LEU A 250 -19.38 -4.73 -23.16
N ALA A 251 -18.26 -5.28 -23.55
CA ALA A 251 -17.69 -6.54 -23.09
C ALA A 251 -16.26 -6.31 -22.58
N CYS A 252 -15.67 -7.31 -21.94
CA CYS A 252 -14.28 -7.23 -21.52
C CYS A 252 -13.57 -8.58 -21.62
N GLU A 253 -12.25 -8.49 -21.63
CA GLU A 253 -11.34 -9.62 -21.52
C GLU A 253 -10.44 -9.43 -20.31
N TYR A 254 -10.20 -10.50 -19.55
CA TYR A 254 -9.29 -10.48 -18.42
C TYR A 254 -7.87 -10.77 -18.89
N VAL A 255 -6.91 -9.94 -18.47
CA VAL A 255 -5.49 -10.15 -18.72
C VAL A 255 -4.83 -10.55 -17.39
N PHE A 256 -4.46 -11.82 -17.28
CA PHE A 256 -3.91 -12.44 -16.08
C PHE A 256 -2.39 -12.67 -16.16
N ASP A 257 -1.81 -12.66 -17.35
CA ASP A 257 -0.45 -13.16 -17.64
C ASP A 257 0.64 -12.09 -17.63
N LYS A 258 0.28 -10.83 -17.40
CA LYS A 258 1.21 -9.68 -17.45
C LYS A 258 1.12 -8.81 -16.19
N PRO A 259 1.36 -9.38 -14.98
CA PRO A 259 1.17 -8.63 -13.73
C PRO A 259 2.08 -7.40 -13.67
N LEU A 260 1.51 -6.27 -13.26
CA LEU A 260 2.18 -4.97 -13.04
C LEU A 260 2.77 -4.30 -14.29
N GLU A 261 2.48 -4.80 -15.50
CA GLU A 261 2.92 -4.17 -16.75
C GLU A 261 1.99 -3.04 -17.20
N MET A 262 0.76 -3.00 -16.67
CA MET A 262 -0.27 -2.04 -17.06
C MET A 262 -0.63 -1.09 -15.90
N GLU A 263 -0.80 0.18 -16.23
CA GLU A 263 -1.37 1.17 -15.30
C GLU A 263 -2.88 1.34 -15.51
N SER A 264 -3.56 1.83 -14.47
CA SER A 264 -5.01 2.03 -14.52
C SER A 264 -5.46 3.14 -15.47
N LEU A 265 -4.62 4.16 -15.74
CA LEU A 265 -4.99 5.27 -16.63
C LEU A 265 -5.20 4.81 -18.07
N PRO A 266 -4.30 4.06 -18.73
CA PRO A 266 -4.58 3.52 -20.07
C PRO A 266 -5.83 2.63 -20.13
N ARG A 267 -6.19 1.96 -19.03
CA ARG A 267 -7.41 1.16 -18.95
C ARG A 267 -8.67 2.00 -18.86
N LEU A 268 -8.57 3.14 -18.17
CA LEU A 268 -9.64 4.13 -18.18
C LEU A 268 -9.86 4.73 -19.57
N GLU A 269 -8.78 5.06 -20.27
CA GLU A 269 -8.84 5.58 -21.66
C GLU A 269 -9.42 4.55 -22.63
N ASN A 270 -9.08 3.27 -22.44
CA ASN A 270 -9.66 2.17 -23.19
C ASN A 270 -11.18 2.07 -22.95
N LEU A 271 -11.61 2.10 -21.68
CA LEU A 271 -13.03 2.08 -21.31
C LEU A 271 -13.78 3.27 -21.91
N ASP A 272 -13.25 4.50 -21.79
CA ASP A 272 -13.86 5.73 -22.35
C ASP A 272 -14.05 5.61 -23.86
N ARG A 273 -13.04 5.10 -24.59
CA ARG A 273 -13.11 4.87 -26.03
C ARG A 273 -14.21 3.86 -26.40
N CYS A 274 -14.31 2.76 -25.66
CA CYS A 274 -15.37 1.76 -25.91
C CYS A 274 -16.76 2.34 -25.64
N LEU A 275 -16.93 3.08 -24.55
CA LEU A 275 -18.20 3.70 -24.21
C LEU A 275 -18.65 4.72 -25.25
N LYS A 276 -17.72 5.51 -25.81
CA LYS A 276 -18.03 6.43 -26.91
C LYS A 276 -18.55 5.73 -28.17
N GLN A 277 -18.06 4.53 -28.48
CA GLN A 277 -18.55 3.74 -29.62
C GLN A 277 -20.02 3.35 -29.49
N ILE A 278 -20.54 3.25 -28.26
CA ILE A 278 -21.94 2.97 -27.97
C ILE A 278 -22.73 4.21 -27.52
N GLY A 279 -22.19 5.40 -27.81
CA GLY A 279 -22.86 6.69 -27.57
C GLY A 279 -22.88 7.15 -26.11
N ILE A 280 -21.91 6.74 -25.29
CA ILE A 280 -21.79 7.13 -23.88
C ILE A 280 -20.47 7.88 -23.67
N ASP A 281 -20.53 9.06 -23.05
CA ASP A 281 -19.36 9.87 -22.69
C ASP A 281 -19.17 9.91 -21.18
N LEU A 282 -18.04 9.38 -20.69
CA LEU A 282 -17.69 9.39 -19.26
C LEU A 282 -17.47 10.80 -18.70
N LYS A 283 -17.11 11.76 -19.55
CA LYS A 283 -16.79 13.14 -19.13
C LYS A 283 -18.01 14.04 -19.01
N ASN A 284 -19.09 13.71 -19.74
CA ASN A 284 -20.30 14.53 -19.85
C ASN A 284 -21.50 13.83 -19.17
N ASN A 285 -21.70 14.12 -17.87
CA ASN A 285 -22.88 13.67 -17.10
C ASN A 285 -23.17 12.16 -17.19
N PHE A 286 -22.13 11.33 -17.13
CA PHE A 286 -22.25 9.90 -17.12
C PHE A 286 -23.19 9.40 -16.00
N LYS A 287 -24.23 8.69 -16.38
CA LYS A 287 -25.10 7.95 -15.48
C LYS A 287 -25.03 6.47 -15.80
N ILE A 288 -24.83 5.63 -14.80
CA ILE A 288 -24.65 4.19 -14.98
C ILE A 288 -25.88 3.54 -15.66
N ASP A 289 -27.06 4.09 -15.44
CA ASP A 289 -28.30 3.58 -16.02
C ASP A 289 -28.31 3.60 -17.57
N LEU A 290 -27.45 4.42 -18.20
CA LEU A 290 -27.24 4.42 -19.66
C LEU A 290 -26.64 3.11 -20.18
N LEU A 291 -26.06 2.29 -19.27
CA LEU A 291 -25.43 1.01 -19.61
C LEU A 291 -26.39 -0.19 -19.51
N LYS A 292 -27.60 -0.08 -18.94
CA LYS A 292 -28.46 -1.22 -18.62
C LYS A 292 -28.62 -2.23 -19.77
N ASP A 293 -28.88 -1.72 -20.99
CA ASP A 293 -29.10 -2.58 -22.16
C ASP A 293 -27.86 -2.67 -23.08
N LYS A 294 -26.76 -2.05 -22.68
CA LYS A 294 -25.53 -1.94 -23.46
C LYS A 294 -24.37 -2.74 -22.89
N ILE A 295 -24.61 -3.59 -21.92
CA ILE A 295 -23.61 -4.52 -21.36
C ILE A 295 -23.83 -5.90 -21.95
N HIS A 296 -22.75 -6.51 -22.41
CA HIS A 296 -22.77 -7.88 -22.90
C HIS A 296 -22.99 -8.85 -21.73
N GLU A 297 -23.72 -9.94 -21.96
CA GLU A 297 -24.11 -10.91 -20.92
C GLU A 297 -22.92 -11.59 -20.22
N SER A 298 -21.74 -11.62 -20.85
CA SER A 298 -20.51 -12.16 -20.27
C SER A 298 -19.91 -11.25 -19.18
N VAL A 299 -20.40 -10.02 -19.01
CA VAL A 299 -19.85 -9.08 -18.02
C VAL A 299 -20.63 -9.20 -16.72
N PRO A 300 -20.01 -9.64 -15.62
CA PRO A 300 -20.68 -9.70 -14.32
C PRO A 300 -21.08 -8.30 -13.83
N VAL A 301 -22.35 -8.13 -13.47
CA VAL A 301 -22.91 -6.87 -12.97
C VAL A 301 -23.43 -7.02 -11.54
N TYR A 302 -23.48 -5.90 -10.81
CA TYR A 302 -24.12 -5.80 -9.50
C TYR A 302 -25.34 -4.88 -9.62
N THR A 303 -26.51 -5.44 -9.37
CA THR A 303 -27.82 -4.77 -9.44
C THR A 303 -28.51 -4.73 -8.08
#